data_9d2e49d8b0677076a283f1796e6a1730
#
_entry.id   9d2e49d8b0677076a283f1796e6a1730
#
_cell.length_a   1.000
_cell.length_b   1.000
_cell.length_c   1.000
_cell.angle_alpha   90.00
_cell.angle_beta   90.00
_cell.angle_gamma   90.00
#
_symmetry.space_group_name_H-M   'P 1'
#
loop_
_entity.id
_entity.type
_entity.pdbx_description
1 polymer ?
#
loop_
_entity_poly.entity_id
_entity_poly.type
_entity_poly.pdbx_seq_one_letter_code
_entity_poly.pdbx_strand_id
1 'polypeptide(L)'
;MAAALAAAAFISCSQSSEKTDSEQSAINRRESIRFSAIQLQTSNRLVGSADDYFRDNDIIYTDSISLVMPDTLPGIDLSSLRDSIIRMAFDTTGTDINHIISDFVSRDAQQFSYPTETVEATDINSADGFDLIVGSVINYNPSLLVYEVANSSYMPVAAHGITTRNYINFDLVDGRMLDGAFMFDSAKRKELAGVIAARAREMTEIIGPTEIDSLPDNDNFYISPEGEITFVYQPYEVASYAQGLISISFYPAELADYLTPGAMKYFHLDDLEPALQ
;
A
#
# COMPACT_ATOMS: atom_id res chain seq x y z
N MET A 1 21.47 -11.52 -3.41
CA MET A 1 21.61 -10.47 -4.45
C MET A 1 21.29 -9.15 -3.81
N ALA A 2 22.22 -8.19 -3.79
CA ALA A 2 22.07 -6.93 -3.12
C ALA A 2 21.07 -6.04 -3.88
N ALA A 3 20.00 -5.60 -3.21
CA ALA A 3 19.08 -4.60 -3.74
C ALA A 3 19.79 -3.23 -3.64
N ALA A 4 20.07 -2.64 -4.81
CA ALA A 4 20.66 -1.31 -4.89
C ALA A 4 19.61 -0.25 -4.54
N LEU A 5 19.85 0.54 -3.49
CA LEU A 5 19.14 1.79 -3.23
C LEU A 5 19.51 2.78 -4.35
N ALA A 6 18.55 3.14 -5.18
CA ALA A 6 18.70 4.23 -6.12
C ALA A 6 18.51 5.57 -5.40
N ALA A 7 19.59 6.29 -5.14
CA ALA A 7 19.54 7.69 -4.71
C ALA A 7 19.20 8.55 -5.94
N ALA A 8 18.04 9.21 -5.94
CA ALA A 8 17.66 10.15 -6.96
C ALA A 8 18.43 11.48 -6.79
N ALA A 9 19.33 11.80 -7.72
CA ALA A 9 19.98 13.11 -7.81
C ALA A 9 19.04 14.11 -8.48
N PHE A 10 18.82 15.26 -7.85
CA PHE A 10 17.99 16.34 -8.38
C PHE A 10 18.83 17.29 -9.23
N ILE A 11 18.42 17.50 -10.49
CA ILE A 11 18.95 18.55 -11.37
C ILE A 11 17.99 19.74 -11.32
N SER A 12 18.48 20.89 -10.89
CA SER A 12 17.76 22.16 -10.90
C SER A 12 17.90 22.81 -12.27
N CYS A 13 16.79 23.09 -12.93
CA CYS A 13 16.73 24.03 -14.06
C CYS A 13 15.81 25.20 -13.70
N SER A 14 16.35 26.40 -13.65
CA SER A 14 15.64 27.64 -13.42
C SER A 14 15.03 28.17 -14.71
N GLN A 15 13.69 28.23 -14.79
CA GLN A 15 12.99 29.12 -15.70
C GLN A 15 11.95 29.93 -14.91
N SER A 16 12.07 31.25 -14.99
CA SER A 16 11.18 32.21 -14.36
C SER A 16 9.91 32.38 -15.19
N SER A 17 8.77 31.90 -14.68
CA SER A 17 7.44 32.37 -15.02
C SER A 17 6.72 32.71 -13.71
N GLU A 18 5.89 33.73 -13.69
CA GLU A 18 5.07 34.11 -12.54
C GLU A 18 4.15 32.93 -12.21
N LYS A 19 4.54 32.16 -11.19
CA LYS A 19 3.72 31.08 -10.62
C LYS A 19 2.76 31.68 -9.63
N THR A 20 1.53 31.19 -9.61
CA THR A 20 0.53 31.59 -8.62
C THR A 20 1.02 31.28 -7.20
N ASP A 21 0.59 32.04 -6.20
CA ASP A 21 0.99 31.85 -4.79
C ASP A 21 0.77 30.39 -4.29
N SER A 22 -0.25 29.73 -4.82
CA SER A 22 -0.53 28.31 -4.53
C SER A 22 0.53 27.35 -5.08
N GLU A 23 0.99 27.56 -6.31
CA GLU A 23 2.06 26.74 -6.90
C GLU A 23 3.40 26.94 -6.20
N GLN A 24 3.72 28.21 -5.87
CA GLN A 24 4.94 28.52 -5.12
C GLN A 24 4.90 27.91 -3.72
N SER A 25 3.74 27.94 -3.03
CA SER A 25 3.54 27.27 -1.75
C SER A 25 3.69 25.75 -1.85
N ALA A 26 3.17 25.12 -2.92
CA ALA A 26 3.31 23.69 -3.15
C ALA A 26 4.77 23.28 -3.42
N ILE A 27 5.51 24.09 -4.18
CA ILE A 27 6.95 23.86 -4.45
C ILE A 27 7.74 23.94 -3.13
N ASN A 28 7.49 24.95 -2.32
CA ASN A 28 8.17 25.13 -1.04
C ASN A 28 7.85 23.97 -0.06
N ARG A 29 6.62 23.44 -0.10
CA ARG A 29 6.23 22.25 0.70
C ARG A 29 6.96 21.01 0.23
N ARG A 30 7.11 20.79 -1.07
CA ARG A 30 7.81 19.64 -1.63
C ARG A 30 9.26 19.54 -1.12
N GLU A 31 9.95 20.67 -1.03
CA GLU A 31 11.33 20.72 -0.54
C GLU A 31 11.45 20.52 0.98
N SER A 32 10.36 20.61 1.70
CA SER A 32 10.33 20.58 3.16
C SER A 32 9.73 19.30 3.78
N ILE A 33 9.14 18.40 2.98
CA ILE A 33 8.71 17.10 3.50
C ILE A 33 9.93 16.27 3.90
N ARG A 34 9.85 15.71 5.08
CA ARG A 34 10.89 14.83 5.63
C ARG A 34 10.34 13.45 5.85
N PHE A 35 11.21 12.46 5.70
CA PHE A 35 10.92 11.06 5.95
C PHE A 35 11.97 10.48 6.89
N SER A 36 11.56 9.56 7.74
CA SER A 36 12.44 8.67 8.49
C SER A 36 12.33 7.24 7.95
N ALA A 37 13.42 6.48 8.05
CA ALA A 37 13.41 5.07 7.72
C ALA A 37 13.38 4.25 9.02
N ILE A 38 12.47 3.29 9.05
CA ILE A 38 12.40 2.28 10.11
C ILE A 38 12.80 0.95 9.48
N GLN A 39 13.81 0.31 10.03
CA GLN A 39 14.27 -0.99 9.57
C GLN A 39 14.51 -1.89 10.77
N LEU A 40 13.93 -3.06 10.75
CA LEU A 40 14.14 -4.13 11.73
C LEU A 40 14.18 -5.46 11.00
N GLN A 41 15.09 -6.32 11.45
CA GLN A 41 15.06 -7.73 11.13
C GLN A 41 15.35 -8.51 12.41
N THR A 42 14.53 -9.50 12.69
CA THR A 42 14.76 -10.44 13.78
C THR A 42 14.45 -11.85 13.31
N SER A 43 15.20 -12.83 13.83
CA SER A 43 15.01 -14.23 13.45
C SER A 43 14.94 -15.08 14.70
N ASN A 44 14.00 -16.00 14.73
CA ASN A 44 13.75 -16.90 15.83
C ASN A 44 13.79 -18.35 15.35
N ARG A 45 14.60 -19.18 16.02
CA ARG A 45 14.59 -20.62 15.81
C ARG A 45 13.44 -21.23 16.59
N LEU A 46 12.66 -22.10 15.96
CA LEU A 46 11.59 -22.84 16.60
C LEU A 46 12.17 -24.06 17.31
N VAL A 47 12.31 -23.98 18.64
CA VAL A 47 12.88 -25.05 19.46
C VAL A 47 11.78 -25.74 20.30
N GLY A 48 11.90 -27.04 20.47
CA GLY A 48 11.00 -27.79 21.37
C GLY A 48 9.59 -27.99 20.83
N SER A 49 9.40 -27.98 19.53
CA SER A 49 8.14 -28.34 18.88
C SER A 49 7.68 -29.75 19.29
N ALA A 50 6.37 -29.92 19.53
CA ALA A 50 5.77 -31.25 19.66
C ALA A 50 5.65 -31.95 18.29
N ASP A 51 5.73 -31.19 17.19
CA ASP A 51 5.80 -31.70 15.84
C ASP A 51 7.24 -32.10 15.51
N ASP A 52 7.43 -33.37 15.18
CA ASP A 52 8.74 -33.90 14.85
C ASP A 52 9.39 -33.17 13.65
N TYR A 53 8.58 -32.70 12.70
CA TYR A 53 9.08 -31.99 11.53
C TYR A 53 9.83 -30.71 11.91
N PHE A 54 9.25 -29.85 12.75
CA PHE A 54 9.90 -28.58 13.14
C PHE A 54 11.15 -28.82 13.97
N ARG A 55 11.11 -29.83 14.88
CA ARG A 55 12.26 -30.20 15.71
C ARG A 55 13.43 -30.70 14.89
N ASP A 56 13.14 -31.52 13.85
CA ASP A 56 14.16 -32.24 13.11
C ASP A 56 14.73 -31.40 11.93
N ASN A 57 14.09 -30.29 11.54
CA ASN A 57 14.49 -29.45 10.40
C ASN A 57 15.08 -28.10 10.78
N ASP A 58 15.27 -27.77 12.05
CA ASP A 58 15.91 -26.54 12.52
C ASP A 58 15.30 -25.28 11.87
N ILE A 59 13.97 -25.13 11.97
CA ILE A 59 13.19 -24.09 11.27
C ILE A 59 13.44 -22.71 11.90
N ILE A 60 13.74 -21.72 11.08
CA ILE A 60 13.87 -20.31 11.44
C ILE A 60 12.65 -19.55 10.94
N TYR A 61 12.16 -18.61 11.74
CA TYR A 61 11.16 -17.61 11.34
C TYR A 61 11.76 -16.22 11.44
N THR A 62 11.62 -15.44 10.37
CA THR A 62 12.24 -14.12 10.26
C THR A 62 11.19 -13.03 10.05
N ASP A 63 11.15 -12.07 10.96
CA ASP A 63 10.38 -10.83 10.82
C ASP A 63 11.28 -9.76 10.20
N SER A 64 10.83 -9.16 9.12
CA SER A 64 11.52 -8.06 8.43
C SER A 64 10.58 -6.89 8.21
N ILE A 65 10.94 -5.71 8.70
CA ILE A 65 10.16 -4.48 8.61
C ILE A 65 11.03 -3.40 7.96
N SER A 66 10.52 -2.78 6.91
CA SER A 66 11.15 -1.65 6.23
C SER A 66 10.10 -0.62 5.87
N LEU A 67 10.01 0.49 6.62
CA LEU A 67 9.03 1.55 6.40
C LEU A 67 9.72 2.89 6.17
N VAL A 68 9.23 3.63 5.18
CA VAL A 68 9.58 5.05 4.94
C VAL A 68 8.46 5.90 5.52
N MET A 69 8.63 6.39 6.75
CA MET A 69 7.60 7.14 7.47
C MET A 69 7.67 8.63 7.15
N PRO A 70 6.54 9.28 6.80
CA PRO A 70 6.49 10.73 6.65
C PRO A 70 6.53 11.40 8.04
N ASP A 71 7.53 12.24 8.27
CA ASP A 71 7.76 12.89 9.56
C ASP A 71 7.06 14.24 9.67
N THR A 72 7.43 15.17 8.79
CA THR A 72 6.96 16.56 8.84
C THR A 72 6.73 17.13 7.44
N LEU A 73 5.67 17.92 7.33
CA LEU A 73 5.38 18.80 6.20
C LEU A 73 4.87 20.14 6.77
N PRO A 74 5.57 21.27 6.58
CA PRO A 74 5.19 22.54 7.16
C PRO A 74 3.74 22.96 6.83
N GLY A 75 2.95 23.21 7.86
CA GLY A 75 1.56 23.63 7.75
C GLY A 75 0.56 22.53 7.42
N ILE A 76 0.99 21.26 7.35
CA ILE A 76 0.12 20.10 7.08
C ILE A 76 0.25 19.10 8.22
N ASP A 77 -0.88 18.63 8.71
CA ASP A 77 -0.95 17.53 9.68
C ASP A 77 -0.85 16.18 8.93
N LEU A 78 0.14 15.38 9.28
CA LEU A 78 0.39 14.05 8.71
C LEU A 78 -0.09 12.91 9.62
N SER A 79 -0.83 13.20 10.69
CA SER A 79 -1.24 12.18 11.66
C SER A 79 -2.10 11.09 11.00
N SER A 80 -3.11 11.48 10.21
CA SER A 80 -3.99 10.53 9.51
C SER A 80 -3.25 9.65 8.52
N LEU A 81 -2.23 10.18 7.84
CA LEU A 81 -1.37 9.40 6.94
C LEU A 81 -0.55 8.38 7.74
N ARG A 82 0.11 8.82 8.83
CA ARG A 82 0.89 7.91 9.69
C ARG A 82 0.04 6.83 10.34
N ASP A 83 -1.13 7.20 10.87
CA ASP A 83 -2.08 6.24 11.48
C ASP A 83 -2.55 5.19 10.46
N SER A 84 -2.78 5.59 9.21
CA SER A 84 -3.15 4.66 8.13
C SER A 84 -2.00 3.74 7.75
N ILE A 85 -0.76 4.23 7.69
CA ILE A 85 0.43 3.39 7.46
C ILE A 85 0.55 2.35 8.57
N ILE A 86 0.47 2.76 9.84
CA ILE A 86 0.56 1.87 11.01
C ILE A 86 -0.53 0.80 10.96
N ARG A 87 -1.77 1.21 10.71
CA ARG A 87 -2.89 0.28 10.64
C ARG A 87 -2.74 -0.75 9.51
N MET A 88 -2.28 -0.32 8.33
CA MET A 88 -2.06 -1.22 7.20
C MET A 88 -0.86 -2.14 7.39
N ALA A 89 0.18 -1.67 8.07
CA ALA A 89 1.39 -2.46 8.33
C ALA A 89 1.19 -3.49 9.46
N PHE A 90 0.49 -3.12 10.54
CA PHE A 90 0.49 -3.90 11.78
C PHE A 90 -0.91 -4.29 12.29
N ASP A 91 -1.97 -3.96 11.57
CA ASP A 91 -3.37 -4.17 11.99
C ASP A 91 -3.66 -3.63 13.40
N THR A 92 -3.09 -2.45 13.72
CA THR A 92 -3.23 -1.82 15.03
C THR A 92 -3.28 -0.29 14.90
N THR A 93 -3.48 0.38 16.01
CA THR A 93 -3.46 1.85 16.11
C THR A 93 -2.52 2.30 17.23
N GLY A 94 -1.93 3.48 17.10
CA GLY A 94 -1.06 4.06 18.13
C GLY A 94 -0.01 4.98 17.53
N THR A 95 0.69 5.72 18.38
CA THR A 95 1.71 6.69 17.97
C THR A 95 3.14 6.26 18.32
N ASP A 96 3.31 5.29 19.22
CA ASP A 96 4.63 4.74 19.57
C ASP A 96 4.95 3.57 18.65
N ILE A 97 5.59 3.87 17.53
CA ILE A 97 5.97 2.88 16.53
C ILE A 97 6.93 1.81 17.07
N ASN A 98 7.80 2.16 18.00
CA ASN A 98 8.74 1.18 18.57
C ASN A 98 8.00 0.15 19.42
N HIS A 99 7.01 0.59 20.20
CA HIS A 99 6.18 -0.32 20.97
C HIS A 99 5.35 -1.22 20.07
N ILE A 100 4.74 -0.65 19.01
CA ILE A 100 3.95 -1.40 18.03
C ILE A 100 4.78 -2.49 17.36
N ILE A 101 6.00 -2.17 16.92
CA ILE A 101 6.92 -3.14 16.30
C ILE A 101 7.32 -4.22 17.30
N SER A 102 7.65 -3.83 18.54
CA SER A 102 7.98 -4.80 19.60
C SER A 102 6.83 -5.77 19.88
N ASP A 103 5.61 -5.27 19.93
CA ASP A 103 4.42 -6.09 20.12
C ASP A 103 4.15 -7.01 18.94
N PHE A 104 4.35 -6.51 17.70
CA PHE A 104 4.20 -7.31 16.48
C PHE A 104 5.14 -8.52 16.50
N VAL A 105 6.44 -8.28 16.64
CA VAL A 105 7.46 -9.35 16.69
C VAL A 105 7.23 -10.32 17.86
N SER A 106 6.75 -9.80 19.01
CA SER A 106 6.45 -10.64 20.17
C SER A 106 5.23 -11.53 19.93
N ARG A 107 4.21 -11.06 19.19
CA ARG A 107 3.04 -11.87 18.82
C ARG A 107 3.43 -13.01 17.90
N ASP A 108 4.26 -12.73 16.93
CA ASP A 108 4.69 -13.73 15.95
C ASP A 108 5.53 -14.83 16.61
N ALA A 109 6.39 -14.49 17.55
CA ALA A 109 7.06 -15.49 18.38
C ALA A 109 6.09 -16.32 19.24
N GLN A 110 4.95 -15.74 19.67
CA GLN A 110 3.95 -16.44 20.51
C GLN A 110 2.97 -17.30 19.70
N GLN A 111 2.70 -16.97 18.42
CA GLN A 111 1.79 -17.78 17.60
C GLN A 111 2.33 -19.20 17.36
N PHE A 112 3.62 -19.35 17.35
CA PHE A 112 4.24 -20.66 17.44
C PHE A 112 4.15 -21.10 18.91
N SER A 113 3.22 -21.93 19.32
CA SER A 113 3.03 -22.44 20.69
C SER A 113 4.28 -23.15 21.26
N TYR A 114 5.47 -22.79 20.82
CA TYR A 114 6.76 -23.41 21.11
C TYR A 114 7.77 -22.39 21.62
N PRO A 115 8.71 -22.82 22.48
CA PRO A 115 9.86 -22.00 22.82
C PRO A 115 10.62 -21.59 21.55
N THR A 116 11.01 -20.33 21.50
CA THR A 116 11.84 -19.77 20.43
C THR A 116 13.20 -19.31 20.99
N GLU A 117 14.21 -19.36 20.17
CA GLU A 117 15.54 -18.83 20.46
C GLU A 117 15.88 -17.80 19.39
N THR A 118 16.22 -16.56 19.81
CA THR A 118 16.67 -15.52 18.87
C THR A 118 18.03 -15.90 18.30
N VAL A 119 18.16 -15.90 16.98
CA VAL A 119 19.38 -16.26 16.26
C VAL A 119 19.77 -15.18 15.25
N GLU A 120 21.05 -15.15 14.88
CA GLU A 120 21.46 -14.38 13.72
C GLU A 120 21.08 -15.18 12.46
N ALA A 121 20.29 -14.56 11.57
CA ALA A 121 19.93 -15.18 10.29
C ALA A 121 21.15 -15.18 9.37
N THR A 122 21.81 -16.30 9.25
CA THR A 122 22.99 -16.47 8.39
C THR A 122 22.62 -17.05 7.04
N ASP A 123 21.70 -18.02 6.99
CA ASP A 123 21.23 -18.67 5.78
C ASP A 123 19.73 -19.03 5.93
N ILE A 124 18.90 -18.57 5.00
CA ILE A 124 17.48 -18.90 4.94
C ILE A 124 17.33 -20.12 4.01
N ASN A 125 16.77 -21.21 4.51
CA ASN A 125 16.45 -22.37 3.71
C ASN A 125 14.98 -22.34 3.25
N SER A 126 14.60 -23.22 2.34
CA SER A 126 13.26 -23.24 1.75
C SER A 126 12.14 -23.69 2.70
N ALA A 127 12.50 -24.18 3.88
CA ALA A 127 11.54 -24.60 4.91
C ALA A 127 11.28 -23.51 5.95
N ASP A 128 12.09 -22.43 5.95
CA ASP A 128 11.98 -21.33 6.89
C ASP A 128 10.75 -20.46 6.60
N GLY A 129 10.19 -19.87 7.66
CA GLY A 129 9.08 -18.94 7.55
C GLY A 129 9.51 -17.48 7.64
N PHE A 130 8.64 -16.59 7.20
CA PHE A 130 8.89 -15.16 7.35
C PHE A 130 7.61 -14.31 7.33
N ASP A 131 7.71 -13.15 7.98
CA ASP A 131 6.88 -11.97 7.73
C ASP A 131 7.75 -10.83 7.21
N LEU A 132 7.33 -10.20 6.13
CA LEU A 132 7.99 -9.05 5.51
C LEU A 132 6.98 -7.92 5.32
N ILE A 133 7.22 -6.81 5.99
CA ILE A 133 6.45 -5.57 5.86
C ILE A 133 7.31 -4.52 5.18
N VAL A 134 6.85 -4.03 4.03
CA VAL A 134 7.51 -2.96 3.29
C VAL A 134 6.54 -1.81 3.07
N GLY A 135 6.89 -0.62 3.54
CA GLY A 135 6.14 0.59 3.30
C GLY A 135 6.97 1.63 2.57
N SER A 136 6.49 2.13 1.45
CA SER A 136 7.22 3.06 0.59
C SER A 136 6.32 4.04 -0.15
N VAL A 137 6.89 5.18 -0.52
CA VAL A 137 6.24 6.16 -1.40
C VAL A 137 6.42 5.70 -2.84
N ILE A 138 5.31 5.42 -3.53
CA ILE A 138 5.31 4.93 -4.92
C ILE A 138 5.00 6.03 -5.95
N ASN A 139 4.31 7.10 -5.54
CA ASN A 139 4.09 8.28 -6.37
C ASN A 139 4.19 9.53 -5.51
N TYR A 140 4.84 10.56 -6.02
CA TYR A 140 5.04 11.81 -5.31
C TYR A 140 5.15 12.99 -6.28
N ASN A 141 4.28 13.96 -6.10
CA ASN A 141 4.29 15.23 -6.83
C ASN A 141 3.89 16.39 -5.87
N PRO A 142 3.84 17.67 -6.28
CA PRO A 142 3.53 18.79 -5.38
C PRO A 142 2.20 18.70 -4.65
N SER A 143 1.21 17.98 -5.19
CA SER A 143 -0.14 17.88 -4.61
C SER A 143 -0.50 16.50 -4.09
N LEU A 144 0.23 15.46 -4.45
CA LEU A 144 -0.11 14.07 -4.15
C LEU A 144 1.09 13.30 -3.60
N LEU A 145 0.84 12.52 -2.56
CA LEU A 145 1.69 11.44 -2.10
C LEU A 145 0.89 10.15 -2.13
N VAL A 146 1.41 9.14 -2.82
CA VAL A 146 0.85 7.79 -2.80
C VAL A 146 1.83 6.87 -2.07
N TYR A 147 1.31 6.18 -1.06
CA TYR A 147 2.07 5.27 -0.24
C TYR A 147 1.55 3.84 -0.40
N GLU A 148 2.46 2.89 -0.54
CA GLU A 148 2.16 1.46 -0.58
C GLU A 148 2.65 0.80 0.71
N VAL A 149 1.81 -0.07 1.28
CA VAL A 149 2.21 -1.05 2.30
C VAL A 149 2.04 -2.44 1.71
N ALA A 150 3.16 -3.14 1.53
CA ALA A 150 3.21 -4.52 1.09
C ALA A 150 3.49 -5.43 2.30
N ASN A 151 2.60 -6.40 2.54
CA ASN A 151 2.74 -7.41 3.56
C ASN A 151 2.91 -8.77 2.87
N SER A 152 4.03 -9.44 3.11
CA SER A 152 4.31 -10.77 2.57
C SER A 152 4.60 -11.73 3.71
N SER A 153 3.98 -12.89 3.70
CA SER A 153 4.21 -13.90 4.72
C SER A 153 4.31 -15.30 4.15
N TYR A 154 5.09 -16.13 4.80
CA TYR A 154 5.17 -17.55 4.53
C TYR A 154 5.29 -18.32 5.85
N MET A 155 4.29 -19.13 6.14
CA MET A 155 4.34 -20.05 7.28
C MET A 155 5.12 -21.30 6.92
N PRO A 156 6.02 -21.78 7.80
CA PRO A 156 6.73 -23.04 7.56
C PRO A 156 5.74 -24.16 7.23
N VAL A 157 6.08 -24.99 6.26
CA VAL A 157 5.26 -26.10 5.71
C VAL A 157 3.96 -25.70 5.02
N ALA A 158 3.67 -24.41 4.85
CA ALA A 158 2.55 -24.00 4.02
C ALA A 158 2.82 -24.30 2.54
N ALA A 159 1.75 -24.49 1.76
CA ALA A 159 1.88 -24.75 0.33
C ALA A 159 2.50 -23.59 -0.45
N HIS A 160 2.27 -22.35 0.02
CA HIS A 160 2.80 -21.11 -0.57
C HIS A 160 2.67 -19.95 0.44
N GLY A 161 3.43 -18.88 0.22
CA GLY A 161 3.26 -17.61 0.92
C GLY A 161 2.10 -16.81 0.37
N ILE A 162 1.81 -15.67 1.01
CA ILE A 162 0.84 -14.68 0.52
C ILE A 162 1.49 -13.29 0.54
N THR A 163 1.17 -12.49 -0.48
CA THR A 163 1.55 -11.07 -0.51
C THR A 163 0.30 -10.25 -0.75
N THR A 164 0.07 -9.26 0.11
CA THR A 164 -0.98 -8.25 -0.06
C THR A 164 -0.36 -6.88 -0.25
N ARG A 165 -1.07 -5.98 -0.93
CA ARG A 165 -0.65 -4.58 -1.13
C ARG A 165 -1.82 -3.65 -0.85
N ASN A 166 -1.59 -2.69 0.03
CA ASN A 166 -2.56 -1.68 0.39
C ASN A 166 -2.00 -0.29 0.07
N TYR A 167 -2.89 0.62 -0.32
CA TYR A 167 -2.49 1.92 -0.84
C TYR A 167 -3.16 3.06 -0.08
N ILE A 168 -2.43 4.15 0.05
CA ILE A 168 -2.89 5.39 0.64
C ILE A 168 -2.62 6.51 -0.35
N ASN A 169 -3.65 7.27 -0.69
CA ASN A 169 -3.51 8.50 -1.47
C ASN A 169 -3.71 9.69 -0.52
N PHE A 170 -2.75 10.61 -0.49
CA PHE A 170 -2.76 11.76 0.41
C PHE A 170 -2.55 13.07 -0.34
N ASP A 171 -3.49 14.00 -0.19
CA ASP A 171 -3.42 15.35 -0.73
C ASP A 171 -2.45 16.19 0.10
N LEU A 172 -1.33 16.59 -0.49
CA LEU A 172 -0.30 17.40 0.15
C LEU A 172 -0.65 18.89 0.22
N VAL A 173 -1.70 19.33 -0.48
CA VAL A 173 -2.14 20.73 -0.47
C VAL A 173 -3.07 20.98 0.72
N ASP A 174 -4.07 20.13 0.86
CA ASP A 174 -5.11 20.28 1.89
C ASP A 174 -4.86 19.41 3.13
N GLY A 175 -3.88 18.51 3.10
CA GLY A 175 -3.52 17.66 4.24
C GLY A 175 -4.60 16.62 4.56
N ARG A 176 -5.18 15.97 3.56
CA ARG A 176 -6.28 15.01 3.73
C ARG A 176 -6.06 13.71 2.98
N MET A 177 -6.73 12.69 3.45
CA MET A 177 -6.82 11.41 2.75
C MET A 177 -7.71 11.55 1.50
N LEU A 178 -7.26 10.97 0.39
CA LEU A 178 -8.07 10.75 -0.81
C LEU A 178 -8.55 9.29 -0.78
N ASP A 179 -9.34 8.96 0.22
CA ASP A 179 -9.92 7.62 0.42
C ASP A 179 -11.20 7.42 -0.39
N GLY A 180 -11.81 6.23 -0.29
CA GLY A 180 -13.03 5.91 -1.02
C GLY A 180 -14.21 6.82 -0.66
N ALA A 181 -14.28 7.33 0.58
CA ALA A 181 -15.33 8.24 1.01
C ALA A 181 -15.17 9.64 0.40
N PHE A 182 -13.93 10.10 0.23
CA PHE A 182 -13.66 11.34 -0.49
C PHE A 182 -13.85 11.18 -2.00
N MET A 183 -13.41 10.05 -2.56
CA MET A 183 -13.34 9.84 -4.01
C MET A 183 -14.69 9.50 -4.64
N PHE A 184 -15.47 8.62 -4.03
CA PHE A 184 -16.62 7.98 -4.70
C PHE A 184 -17.95 8.30 -4.02
N ASP A 185 -18.98 8.59 -4.84
CA ASP A 185 -20.35 8.80 -4.37
C ASP A 185 -20.89 7.50 -3.74
N SER A 186 -21.17 7.56 -2.45
CA SER A 186 -21.67 6.43 -1.66
C SER A 186 -22.96 5.81 -2.23
N ALA A 187 -23.80 6.63 -2.85
CA ALA A 187 -25.05 6.15 -3.46
C ALA A 187 -24.80 5.34 -4.74
N LYS A 188 -23.66 5.49 -5.37
CA LYS A 188 -23.29 4.88 -6.65
C LYS A 188 -22.25 3.76 -6.54
N ARG A 189 -21.84 3.39 -5.32
CA ARG A 189 -20.80 2.37 -5.09
C ARG A 189 -21.10 1.03 -5.77
N LYS A 190 -22.36 0.61 -5.72
CA LYS A 190 -22.78 -0.65 -6.37
C LYS A 190 -22.67 -0.58 -7.89
N GLU A 191 -23.00 0.57 -8.49
CA GLU A 191 -22.88 0.77 -9.93
C GLU A 191 -21.40 0.84 -10.34
N LEU A 192 -20.57 1.54 -9.57
CA LEU A 192 -19.11 1.57 -9.74
C LEU A 192 -18.53 0.16 -9.72
N ALA A 193 -18.90 -0.68 -8.76
CA ALA A 193 -18.45 -2.08 -8.70
C ALA A 193 -18.82 -2.86 -9.97
N GLY A 194 -19.98 -2.58 -10.57
CA GLY A 194 -20.39 -3.12 -11.86
C GLY A 194 -19.51 -2.67 -13.04
N VAL A 195 -19.11 -1.40 -13.04
CA VAL A 195 -18.18 -0.84 -14.06
C VAL A 195 -16.81 -1.46 -13.95
N ILE A 196 -16.29 -1.58 -12.72
CA ILE A 196 -15.00 -2.24 -12.47
C ILE A 196 -15.06 -3.70 -12.92
N ALA A 197 -16.15 -4.42 -12.60
CA ALA A 197 -16.36 -5.80 -13.05
C ALA A 197 -16.43 -5.92 -14.58
N ALA A 198 -17.06 -4.98 -15.28
CA ALA A 198 -17.11 -4.96 -16.74
C ALA A 198 -15.69 -4.82 -17.33
N ARG A 199 -14.88 -3.90 -16.82
CA ARG A 199 -13.48 -3.73 -17.24
C ARG A 199 -12.64 -4.99 -16.94
N ALA A 200 -12.84 -5.61 -15.78
CA ALA A 200 -12.15 -6.85 -15.42
C ALA A 200 -12.47 -8.00 -16.41
N ARG A 201 -13.71 -8.11 -16.90
CA ARG A 201 -14.06 -9.12 -17.92
C ARG A 201 -13.37 -8.89 -19.27
N GLU A 202 -13.08 -7.65 -19.62
CA GLU A 202 -12.31 -7.33 -20.83
C GLU A 202 -10.85 -7.80 -20.71
N MET A 203 -10.33 -7.95 -19.49
CA MET A 203 -9.00 -8.45 -19.16
C MET A 203 -8.97 -9.99 -19.04
N THR A 204 -9.67 -10.72 -19.91
CA THR A 204 -9.92 -12.17 -19.80
C THR A 204 -8.67 -13.05 -19.70
N GLU A 205 -7.52 -12.56 -20.08
CA GLU A 205 -6.25 -13.28 -19.92
C GLU A 205 -5.83 -13.36 -18.44
N ILE A 206 -6.26 -12.41 -17.61
CA ILE A 206 -5.89 -12.30 -16.20
C ILE A 206 -6.95 -12.97 -15.31
N ILE A 207 -8.22 -12.73 -15.59
CA ILE A 207 -9.35 -13.24 -14.80
C ILE A 207 -10.03 -14.31 -15.65
N GLY A 208 -9.82 -15.58 -15.34
CA GLY A 208 -10.48 -16.68 -16.03
C GLY A 208 -12.00 -16.49 -16.12
N PRO A 209 -12.74 -17.24 -16.93
CA PRO A 209 -14.14 -17.00 -17.31
C PRO A 209 -15.14 -17.08 -16.14
N THR A 210 -14.70 -17.17 -14.91
CA THR A 210 -15.52 -17.40 -13.73
C THR A 210 -15.96 -16.10 -13.08
N GLU A 211 -17.28 -15.80 -13.26
CA GLU A 211 -18.14 -15.30 -12.19
C GLU A 211 -17.83 -13.91 -11.59
N ILE A 212 -17.32 -12.95 -12.40
CA ILE A 212 -17.27 -11.57 -11.95
C ILE A 212 -18.61 -10.90 -12.28
N ASP A 213 -19.70 -11.38 -11.72
CA ASP A 213 -20.99 -10.67 -11.80
C ASP A 213 -21.07 -9.53 -10.79
N SER A 214 -20.26 -9.57 -9.72
CA SER A 214 -20.11 -8.48 -8.77
C SER A 214 -18.72 -8.54 -8.13
N LEU A 215 -17.87 -7.55 -8.40
CA LEU A 215 -16.68 -7.35 -7.59
C LEU A 215 -17.08 -6.83 -6.21
N PRO A 216 -16.32 -7.19 -5.13
CA PRO A 216 -16.48 -6.57 -3.83
C PRO A 216 -16.30 -5.05 -3.94
N ASP A 217 -17.01 -4.30 -3.09
CA ASP A 217 -16.75 -2.89 -2.92
C ASP A 217 -15.32 -2.72 -2.40
N ASN A 218 -14.48 -2.02 -3.14
CA ASN A 218 -13.05 -1.98 -2.89
C ASN A 218 -12.56 -0.54 -2.71
N ASP A 219 -12.03 -0.25 -1.51
CA ASP A 219 -11.36 1.01 -1.19
C ASP A 219 -9.84 0.92 -1.34
N ASN A 220 -9.31 -0.20 -1.82
CA ASN A 220 -7.89 -0.38 -2.07
C ASN A 220 -7.54 0.05 -3.50
N PHE A 221 -7.21 1.31 -3.67
CA PHE A 221 -6.83 1.90 -4.95
C PHE A 221 -5.70 2.91 -4.77
N TYR A 222 -5.01 3.19 -5.87
CA TYR A 222 -4.02 4.26 -5.90
C TYR A 222 -4.16 5.12 -7.16
N ILE A 223 -3.65 6.36 -7.07
CA ILE A 223 -3.53 7.28 -8.20
C ILE A 223 -2.14 7.10 -8.78
N SER A 224 -2.07 6.61 -10.01
CA SER A 224 -0.80 6.34 -10.71
C SER A 224 -0.04 7.64 -11.05
N PRO A 225 1.26 7.56 -11.41
CA PRO A 225 1.98 8.72 -11.92
C PRO A 225 1.36 9.35 -13.17
N GLU A 226 0.63 8.57 -13.96
CA GLU A 226 -0.10 8.98 -15.16
C GLU A 226 -1.46 9.61 -14.83
N GLY A 227 -1.87 9.59 -13.55
CA GLY A 227 -3.13 10.13 -13.05
C GLY A 227 -4.32 9.17 -13.15
N GLU A 228 -4.09 7.89 -13.45
CA GLU A 228 -5.13 6.87 -13.45
C GLU A 228 -5.52 6.45 -12.03
N ILE A 229 -6.78 6.12 -11.81
CA ILE A 229 -7.29 5.49 -10.60
C ILE A 229 -7.22 3.98 -10.82
N THR A 230 -6.34 3.30 -10.06
CA THR A 230 -6.10 1.86 -10.18
C THR A 230 -6.62 1.13 -8.95
N PHE A 231 -7.67 0.35 -9.11
CA PHE A 231 -8.20 -0.54 -8.08
C PHE A 231 -7.36 -1.82 -8.00
N VAL A 232 -7.02 -2.26 -6.80
CA VAL A 232 -6.19 -3.44 -6.58
C VAL A 232 -6.93 -4.44 -5.70
N TYR A 233 -7.07 -5.67 -6.22
CA TYR A 233 -7.67 -6.80 -5.53
C TYR A 233 -6.58 -7.78 -5.12
N GLN A 234 -6.71 -8.28 -3.90
CA GLN A 234 -5.73 -9.19 -3.31
C GLN A 234 -5.86 -10.61 -3.90
N PRO A 235 -4.81 -11.46 -3.78
CA PRO A 235 -4.93 -12.89 -4.08
C PRO A 235 -6.11 -13.51 -3.32
N TYR A 236 -6.90 -14.34 -3.98
CA TYR A 236 -8.15 -14.96 -3.50
C TYR A 236 -9.35 -14.02 -3.34
N GLU A 237 -9.21 -12.72 -3.51
CA GLU A 237 -10.35 -11.80 -3.36
C GLU A 237 -11.35 -11.90 -4.52
N VAL A 238 -10.85 -11.96 -5.75
CA VAL A 238 -11.67 -12.03 -6.98
C VAL A 238 -11.22 -13.11 -7.96
N ALA A 239 -10.05 -13.70 -7.74
CA ALA A 239 -9.44 -14.70 -8.60
C ALA A 239 -8.62 -15.71 -7.80
N SER A 240 -8.15 -16.79 -8.44
CA SER A 240 -7.29 -17.78 -7.78
C SER A 240 -5.93 -17.18 -7.40
N TYR A 241 -5.27 -17.78 -6.42
CA TYR A 241 -3.92 -17.39 -5.99
C TYR A 241 -2.91 -17.29 -7.14
N ALA A 242 -3.00 -18.19 -8.11
CA ALA A 242 -2.08 -18.26 -9.24
C ALA A 242 -2.12 -17.00 -10.14
N GLN A 243 -3.19 -16.21 -10.07
CA GLN A 243 -3.33 -14.96 -10.80
C GLN A 243 -2.72 -13.77 -10.06
N GLY A 244 -2.40 -13.93 -8.77
CA GLY A 244 -1.78 -12.90 -7.97
C GLY A 244 -2.69 -11.71 -7.69
N LEU A 245 -2.10 -10.51 -7.64
CA LEU A 245 -2.80 -9.24 -7.51
C LEU A 245 -3.46 -8.86 -8.83
N ILE A 246 -4.70 -8.43 -8.77
CA ILE A 246 -5.46 -7.93 -9.93
C ILE A 246 -5.56 -6.41 -9.84
N SER A 247 -5.07 -5.71 -10.86
CA SER A 247 -5.11 -4.25 -10.95
C SER A 247 -5.98 -3.81 -12.12
N ILE A 248 -6.94 -2.92 -11.86
CA ILE A 248 -7.90 -2.44 -12.86
C ILE A 248 -7.87 -0.91 -12.87
N SER A 249 -7.42 -0.32 -13.97
CA SER A 249 -7.18 1.11 -14.10
C SER A 249 -8.26 1.80 -14.92
N PHE A 250 -8.53 3.06 -14.54
CA PHE A 250 -9.43 3.97 -15.23
C PHE A 250 -8.83 5.37 -15.25
N TYR A 251 -9.02 6.10 -16.34
CA TYR A 251 -8.85 7.53 -16.30
C TYR A 251 -9.98 8.17 -15.46
N PRO A 252 -9.72 9.22 -14.67
CA PRO A 252 -10.76 9.86 -13.85
C PRO A 252 -12.01 10.26 -14.62
N ALA A 253 -11.86 10.68 -15.88
CA ALA A 253 -12.99 11.03 -16.75
C ALA A 253 -13.93 9.85 -17.05
N GLU A 254 -13.43 8.62 -17.06
CA GLU A 254 -14.24 7.41 -17.26
C GLU A 254 -15.12 7.10 -16.03
N LEU A 255 -14.72 7.60 -14.86
CA LEU A 255 -15.40 7.43 -13.59
C LEU A 255 -16.19 8.69 -13.16
N ALA A 256 -16.29 9.73 -14.00
CA ALA A 256 -16.86 11.01 -13.63
C ALA A 256 -18.25 10.91 -12.97
N ASP A 257 -19.11 10.03 -13.47
CA ASP A 257 -20.45 9.81 -12.93
C ASP A 257 -20.45 9.21 -11.51
N TYR A 258 -19.34 8.61 -11.08
CA TYR A 258 -19.19 7.91 -9.79
C TYR A 258 -18.36 8.69 -8.78
N LEU A 259 -17.69 9.77 -9.22
CA LEU A 259 -16.88 10.62 -8.36
C LEU A 259 -17.74 11.58 -7.54
N THR A 260 -17.27 11.93 -6.34
CA THR A 260 -17.84 13.04 -5.57
C THR A 260 -17.52 14.38 -6.23
N PRO A 261 -18.26 15.46 -5.91
CA PRO A 261 -17.90 16.80 -6.36
C PRO A 261 -16.49 17.23 -5.93
N GLY A 262 -16.00 16.75 -4.78
CA GLY A 262 -14.65 17.00 -4.30
C GLY A 262 -13.58 16.32 -5.17
N ALA A 263 -13.80 15.06 -5.55
CA ALA A 263 -12.93 14.32 -6.44
C ALA A 263 -12.96 14.88 -7.87
N MET A 264 -14.14 15.25 -8.36
CA MET A 264 -14.29 15.93 -9.67
C MET A 264 -13.42 17.18 -9.75
N LYS A 265 -13.48 18.03 -8.73
CA LYS A 265 -12.65 19.23 -8.62
C LYS A 265 -11.16 18.89 -8.51
N TYR A 266 -10.80 17.88 -7.73
CA TYR A 266 -9.41 17.43 -7.58
C TYR A 266 -8.76 17.03 -8.90
N PHE A 267 -9.52 16.37 -9.78
CA PHE A 267 -9.07 15.97 -11.12
C PHE A 267 -9.36 17.02 -12.21
N HIS A 268 -9.84 18.22 -11.86
CA HIS A 268 -10.22 19.28 -12.81
C HIS A 268 -11.24 18.83 -13.87
N LEU A 269 -12.18 17.97 -13.47
CA LEU A 269 -13.25 17.45 -14.34
C LEU A 269 -14.51 18.32 -14.33
N ASP A 270 -14.64 19.20 -13.34
CA ASP A 270 -15.73 20.15 -13.19
C ASP A 270 -15.72 21.26 -14.25
N ASP A 271 -14.57 21.52 -14.89
CA ASP A 271 -14.41 22.45 -15.99
C ASP A 271 -14.68 21.82 -17.37
N LEU A 272 -14.88 20.51 -17.44
CA LEU A 272 -15.22 19.84 -18.68
C LEU A 272 -16.69 20.14 -19.01
N GLU A 273 -16.94 21.00 -20.02
CA GLU A 273 -18.30 21.14 -20.59
C GLU A 273 -18.83 19.77 -20.97
N PRO A 274 -20.13 19.44 -20.64
CA PRO A 274 -20.72 18.19 -21.07
C PRO A 274 -20.60 18.09 -22.58
N ALA A 275 -19.82 17.13 -23.05
CA ALA A 275 -19.72 16.86 -24.48
C ALA A 275 -21.13 16.76 -25.03
N LEU A 276 -21.47 17.66 -25.95
CA LEU A 276 -22.76 17.74 -26.60
C LEU A 276 -23.21 16.34 -27.05
N GLN A 277 -24.28 15.85 -26.41
CA GLN A 277 -24.97 14.59 -26.76
C GLN A 277 -25.45 14.60 -28.18
#